data_d43e4d4d84d02bae8d289bbd4fc31890
#
_entry.id   d43e4d4d84d02bae8d289bbd4fc31890
#
_cell.length_a   1.000
_cell.length_b   1.000
_cell.length_c   1.000
_cell.angle_alpha   90.00
_cell.angle_beta   90.00
_cell.angle_gamma   90.00
#
_symmetry.space_group_name_H-M   'P 1'
#
loop_
_entity.id
_entity.type
_entity.pdbx_description
1 polymer ?
#
loop_
_entity_poly.entity_id
_entity_poly.type
_entity_poly.pdbx_seq_one_letter_code
_entity_poly.pdbx_strand_id
1 'polypeptide(L)'
;VSGGTDVEPRFDPAETAARLSAAEGELSRLRSGLAMAQGELNTLGDREALQTRREAIQEELDRRRAEYDALGAALAALEQAHSGLQARFSPALNRRAGELLAELTGGKYDKVALTQQFEALAEEHVGLQPRRALTLSQGTADQLYLAVRLAVCELVLPAEEPCPLVLDDALANFDDGRCALALEALARLGEER
;
A
#
# COMPACT_ATOMS: atom_id res chain seq x y z
N VAL A 1 19.73 -96.27 50.14
CA VAL A 1 18.30 -96.21 49.69
C VAL A 1 17.91 -94.79 49.35
N SER A 2 17.97 -94.51 48.03
CA SER A 2 17.50 -93.20 47.51
C SER A 2 16.12 -93.40 46.95
N GLY A 3 15.12 -92.79 47.62
CA GLY A 3 13.80 -92.65 47.06
C GLY A 3 13.71 -91.30 46.32
N GLY A 4 13.90 -91.37 45.04
CA GLY A 4 13.55 -90.25 44.14
C GLY A 4 12.03 -90.26 43.93
N THR A 5 11.32 -89.25 44.48
CA THR A 5 9.94 -89.04 44.13
C THR A 5 9.92 -88.26 42.81
N ASP A 6 9.76 -89.06 41.74
CA ASP A 6 9.42 -88.50 40.42
C ASP A 6 8.00 -87.93 40.52
N VAL A 7 7.93 -86.64 40.66
CA VAL A 7 6.65 -85.91 40.56
C VAL A 7 6.44 -85.67 39.07
N GLU A 8 5.71 -86.54 38.40
CA GLU A 8 5.17 -86.24 37.07
C GLU A 8 4.35 -84.97 37.10
N PRO A 9 4.66 -83.98 36.30
CA PRO A 9 3.84 -82.78 36.20
C PRO A 9 2.45 -83.25 35.74
N ARG A 10 1.45 -83.07 36.61
CA ARG A 10 0.03 -83.27 36.22
C ARG A 10 -0.34 -82.31 35.16
N PHE A 11 -0.25 -82.79 33.92
CA PHE A 11 -0.73 -82.06 32.75
C PHE A 11 -2.22 -82.26 32.61
N ASP A 12 -3.00 -81.23 32.86
CA ASP A 12 -4.42 -81.23 32.54
C ASP A 12 -4.63 -80.65 31.10
N PRO A 13 -5.01 -81.50 30.15
CA PRO A 13 -5.22 -81.05 28.78
C PRO A 13 -6.32 -80.02 28.63
N ALA A 14 -7.36 -80.05 29.49
CA ALA A 14 -8.46 -79.14 29.40
C ALA A 14 -8.09 -77.73 29.92
N GLU A 15 -7.34 -77.66 31.01
CA GLU A 15 -6.84 -76.35 31.55
C GLU A 15 -5.84 -75.74 30.59
N THR A 16 -4.96 -76.52 29.97
CA THR A 16 -3.98 -76.06 29.03
C THR A 16 -4.63 -75.53 27.74
N ALA A 17 -5.62 -76.27 27.24
CA ALA A 17 -6.43 -75.77 26.08
C ALA A 17 -7.19 -74.53 26.36
N ALA A 18 -7.76 -74.39 27.56
CA ALA A 18 -8.45 -73.18 27.97
C ALA A 18 -7.50 -71.97 28.06
N ARG A 19 -6.32 -72.15 28.65
CA ARG A 19 -5.28 -71.11 28.74
C ARG A 19 -4.72 -70.75 27.33
N LEU A 20 -4.55 -71.70 26.45
CA LEU A 20 -4.14 -71.45 25.06
C LEU A 20 -5.17 -70.66 24.32
N SER A 21 -6.45 -71.03 24.41
CA SER A 21 -7.55 -70.30 23.76
C SER A 21 -7.71 -68.86 24.33
N ALA A 22 -7.55 -68.68 25.65
CA ALA A 22 -7.55 -67.37 26.26
C ALA A 22 -6.37 -66.48 25.76
N ALA A 23 -5.17 -67.04 25.69
CA ALA A 23 -3.97 -66.34 25.18
C ALA A 23 -4.06 -66.06 23.69
N GLU A 24 -4.63 -66.89 22.87
CA GLU A 24 -4.89 -66.66 21.45
C GLU A 24 -5.94 -65.51 21.28
N GLY A 25 -6.98 -65.45 22.09
CA GLY A 25 -7.97 -64.40 22.12
C GLY A 25 -7.37 -63.03 22.51
N GLU A 26 -6.51 -63.04 23.52
CA GLU A 26 -5.78 -61.83 23.94
C GLU A 26 -4.79 -61.37 22.87
N LEU A 27 -4.02 -62.25 22.26
CA LEU A 27 -3.11 -61.99 21.16
C LEU A 27 -3.85 -61.38 19.95
N SER A 28 -5.01 -61.92 19.62
CA SER A 28 -5.85 -61.39 18.53
C SER A 28 -6.34 -59.97 18.84
N ARG A 29 -6.78 -59.68 20.06
CA ARG A 29 -7.19 -58.33 20.51
C ARG A 29 -6.03 -57.36 20.45
N LEU A 30 -4.85 -57.74 20.94
CA LEU A 30 -3.65 -56.90 20.91
C LEU A 30 -3.21 -56.57 19.50
N ARG A 31 -3.24 -57.59 18.59
CA ARG A 31 -2.92 -57.37 17.18
C ARG A 31 -3.89 -56.42 16.48
N SER A 32 -5.17 -56.55 16.77
CA SER A 32 -6.18 -55.62 16.23
C SER A 32 -5.99 -54.20 16.75
N GLY A 33 -5.72 -54.06 18.06
CA GLY A 33 -5.42 -52.77 18.65
C GLY A 33 -4.16 -52.12 18.08
N LEU A 34 -3.10 -52.91 17.86
CA LEU A 34 -1.87 -52.43 17.22
C LEU A 34 -2.10 -51.99 15.78
N ALA A 35 -2.88 -52.75 15.00
CA ALA A 35 -3.20 -52.39 13.62
C ALA A 35 -4.03 -51.11 13.54
N MET A 36 -4.99 -50.92 14.47
CA MET A 36 -5.74 -49.66 14.55
C MET A 36 -4.84 -48.47 14.90
N ALA A 37 -3.99 -48.61 15.92
CA ALA A 37 -3.08 -47.54 16.33
C ALA A 37 -2.06 -47.21 15.23
N GLN A 38 -1.56 -48.21 14.50
CA GLN A 38 -0.69 -48.00 13.33
C GLN A 38 -1.44 -47.29 12.20
N GLY A 39 -2.71 -47.62 11.97
CA GLY A 39 -3.56 -46.96 10.99
C GLY A 39 -3.78 -45.48 11.33
N GLU A 40 -4.08 -45.19 12.59
CA GLU A 40 -4.23 -43.81 13.06
C GLU A 40 -2.92 -43.00 12.93
N LEU A 41 -1.78 -43.61 13.29
CA LEU A 41 -0.46 -43.00 13.15
C LEU A 41 -0.14 -42.66 11.68
N ASN A 42 -0.48 -43.56 10.75
CA ASN A 42 -0.28 -43.35 9.32
C ASN A 42 -1.18 -42.24 8.75
N THR A 43 -2.37 -42.01 9.32
CA THR A 43 -3.26 -40.91 8.90
C THR A 43 -2.79 -39.57 9.42
N LEU A 44 -2.08 -39.51 10.53
CA LEU A 44 -1.48 -38.30 11.07
C LEU A 44 -0.26 -37.82 10.29
N GLY A 45 0.30 -38.65 9.42
CA GLY A 45 1.48 -38.37 8.62
C GLY A 45 2.79 -38.42 9.43
N ASP A 46 3.87 -38.23 8.71
CA ASP A 46 5.20 -38.21 9.31
C ASP A 46 5.39 -36.93 10.12
N ARG A 47 5.59 -37.07 11.43
CA ARG A 47 5.82 -35.95 12.36
C ARG A 47 6.98 -35.06 11.92
N GLU A 48 8.04 -35.64 11.42
CA GLU A 48 9.25 -34.93 11.00
C GLU A 48 8.97 -34.09 9.74
N ALA A 49 8.25 -34.66 8.77
CA ALA A 49 7.81 -33.92 7.58
C ALA A 49 6.86 -32.77 7.91
N LEU A 50 5.94 -32.96 8.85
CA LEU A 50 5.04 -31.90 9.31
C LEU A 50 5.79 -30.79 10.06
N GLN A 51 6.79 -31.17 10.83
CA GLN A 51 7.62 -30.19 11.56
C GLN A 51 8.46 -29.34 10.58
N THR A 52 9.13 -29.99 9.62
CA THR A 52 9.88 -29.28 8.56
C THR A 52 8.98 -28.33 7.76
N ARG A 53 7.78 -28.79 7.41
CA ARG A 53 6.80 -27.94 6.69
C ARG A 53 6.36 -26.74 7.54
N ARG A 54 6.13 -26.94 8.84
CA ARG A 54 5.79 -25.84 9.76
C ARG A 54 6.92 -24.82 9.85
N GLU A 55 8.16 -25.26 9.97
CA GLU A 55 9.33 -24.38 10.01
C GLU A 55 9.48 -23.58 8.72
N ALA A 56 9.34 -24.21 7.56
CA ALA A 56 9.39 -23.53 6.27
C ALA A 56 8.26 -22.48 6.11
N ILE A 57 7.05 -22.80 6.56
CA ILE A 57 5.92 -21.84 6.56
C ILE A 57 6.19 -20.69 7.53
N GLN A 58 6.78 -20.97 8.69
CA GLN A 58 7.11 -19.92 9.67
C GLN A 58 8.16 -18.96 9.11
N GLU A 59 9.23 -19.47 8.49
CA GLU A 59 10.26 -18.66 7.83
C GLU A 59 9.66 -17.78 6.71
N GLU A 60 8.79 -18.35 5.88
CA GLU A 60 8.10 -17.57 4.82
C GLU A 60 7.21 -16.49 5.43
N LEU A 61 6.51 -16.79 6.51
CA LEU A 61 5.64 -15.86 7.20
C LEU A 61 6.44 -14.71 7.82
N ASP A 62 7.57 -15.01 8.44
CA ASP A 62 8.45 -14.00 9.04
C ASP A 62 9.07 -13.10 7.96
N ARG A 63 9.46 -13.68 6.82
CA ARG A 63 9.94 -12.92 5.65
C ARG A 63 8.85 -11.97 5.11
N ARG A 64 7.61 -12.46 4.95
CA ARG A 64 6.48 -11.65 4.48
C ARG A 64 6.12 -10.54 5.45
N ARG A 65 6.21 -10.80 6.75
CA ARG A 65 5.99 -9.76 7.77
C ARG A 65 7.05 -8.66 7.69
N ALA A 66 8.33 -9.04 7.59
CA ALA A 66 9.42 -8.07 7.45
C ALA A 66 9.26 -7.21 6.18
N GLU A 67 8.85 -7.81 5.05
CA GLU A 67 8.55 -7.08 3.81
C GLU A 67 7.37 -6.12 3.99
N TYR A 68 6.30 -6.57 4.63
CA TYR A 68 5.12 -5.73 4.93
C TYR A 68 5.48 -4.53 5.82
N ASP A 69 6.25 -4.77 6.89
CA ASP A 69 6.68 -3.72 7.81
C ASP A 69 7.60 -2.71 7.11
N ALA A 70 8.50 -3.17 6.24
CA ALA A 70 9.38 -2.31 5.45
C ALA A 70 8.58 -1.43 4.47
N LEU A 71 7.59 -2.01 3.77
CA LEU A 71 6.70 -1.26 2.88
C LEU A 71 5.85 -0.24 3.65
N GLY A 72 5.35 -0.62 4.83
CA GLY A 72 4.62 0.28 5.72
C GLY A 72 5.46 1.48 6.16
N ALA A 73 6.71 1.23 6.57
CA ALA A 73 7.64 2.29 6.94
C ALA A 73 7.99 3.20 5.75
N ALA A 74 8.19 2.63 4.57
CA ALA A 74 8.46 3.40 3.34
C ALA A 74 7.26 4.30 2.97
N LEU A 75 6.05 3.77 3.04
CA LEU A 75 4.83 4.53 2.78
C LEU A 75 4.68 5.70 3.77
N ALA A 76 4.85 5.44 5.06
CA ALA A 76 4.79 6.48 6.09
C ALA A 76 5.84 7.58 5.87
N ALA A 77 7.07 7.22 5.48
CA ALA A 77 8.12 8.18 5.17
C ALA A 77 7.78 9.03 3.94
N LEU A 78 7.19 8.43 2.90
CA LEU A 78 6.73 9.15 1.70
C LEU A 78 5.57 10.12 2.03
N GLU A 79 4.60 9.69 2.83
CA GLU A 79 3.49 10.55 3.27
C GLU A 79 4.00 11.73 4.11
N GLN A 80 4.94 11.49 5.00
CA GLN A 80 5.57 12.55 5.79
C GLN A 80 6.35 13.54 4.92
N ALA A 81 7.15 13.04 3.97
CA ALA A 81 7.89 13.86 3.02
C ALA A 81 6.95 14.69 2.14
N HIS A 82 5.88 14.07 1.63
CA HIS A 82 4.85 14.74 0.84
C HIS A 82 4.16 15.87 1.62
N SER A 83 3.71 15.57 2.85
CA SER A 83 3.08 16.58 3.72
C SER A 83 4.04 17.73 4.06
N GLY A 84 5.30 17.41 4.33
CA GLY A 84 6.34 18.41 4.60
C GLY A 84 6.62 19.31 3.38
N LEU A 85 6.66 18.73 2.19
CA LEU A 85 6.82 19.44 0.93
C LEU A 85 5.62 20.38 0.68
N GLN A 86 4.41 19.87 0.80
CA GLN A 86 3.20 20.67 0.65
C GLN A 86 3.17 21.85 1.62
N ALA A 87 3.44 21.63 2.90
CA ALA A 87 3.43 22.69 3.90
C ALA A 87 4.40 23.84 3.58
N ARG A 88 5.53 23.53 2.95
CA ARG A 88 6.54 24.51 2.57
C ARG A 88 6.21 25.23 1.26
N PHE A 89 5.75 24.49 0.26
CA PHE A 89 5.52 25.03 -1.10
C PHE A 89 4.16 25.66 -1.28
N SER A 90 3.09 25.13 -0.68
CA SER A 90 1.74 25.61 -0.92
C SER A 90 1.53 27.11 -0.63
N PRO A 91 2.05 27.70 0.45
CA PRO A 91 1.85 29.13 0.70
C PRO A 91 2.48 30.02 -0.37
N ALA A 92 3.72 29.71 -0.79
CA ALA A 92 4.41 30.46 -1.82
C ALA A 92 3.73 30.27 -3.20
N LEU A 93 3.38 29.02 -3.52
CA LEU A 93 2.70 28.66 -4.76
C LEU A 93 1.32 29.32 -4.85
N ASN A 94 0.50 29.23 -3.80
CA ASN A 94 -0.82 29.84 -3.78
C ASN A 94 -0.76 31.35 -3.95
N ARG A 95 0.18 32.01 -3.27
CA ARG A 95 0.39 33.46 -3.40
C ARG A 95 0.79 33.82 -4.82
N ARG A 96 1.82 33.15 -5.37
CA ARG A 96 2.32 33.50 -6.71
C ARG A 96 1.30 33.19 -7.81
N ALA A 97 0.61 32.04 -7.70
CA ALA A 97 -0.49 31.71 -8.60
C ALA A 97 -1.64 32.71 -8.51
N GLY A 98 -1.96 33.24 -7.33
CA GLY A 98 -2.96 34.28 -7.14
C GLY A 98 -2.56 35.59 -7.83
N GLU A 99 -1.31 36.04 -7.67
CA GLU A 99 -0.76 37.22 -8.35
C GLU A 99 -0.87 37.07 -9.87
N LEU A 100 -0.41 35.95 -10.42
CA LEU A 100 -0.49 35.65 -11.86
C LEU A 100 -1.93 35.53 -12.35
N LEU A 101 -2.83 34.94 -11.57
CA LEU A 101 -4.23 34.84 -11.92
C LEU A 101 -4.89 36.22 -11.94
N ALA A 102 -4.53 37.11 -11.02
CA ALA A 102 -5.01 38.50 -11.04
C ALA A 102 -4.59 39.23 -12.33
N GLU A 103 -3.34 39.07 -12.76
CA GLU A 103 -2.85 39.61 -14.03
C GLU A 103 -3.61 39.04 -15.23
N LEU A 104 -3.74 37.72 -15.29
CA LEU A 104 -4.41 37.02 -16.40
C LEU A 104 -5.92 37.31 -16.48
N THR A 105 -6.56 37.71 -15.37
CA THR A 105 -8.01 37.98 -15.30
C THR A 105 -8.37 39.46 -15.16
N GLY A 106 -7.38 40.36 -15.25
CA GLY A 106 -7.60 41.79 -15.05
C GLY A 106 -8.09 42.14 -13.65
N GLY A 107 -7.61 41.40 -12.63
CA GLY A 107 -7.96 41.63 -11.22
C GLY A 107 -9.28 40.98 -10.76
N LYS A 108 -9.96 40.24 -11.61
CA LYS A 108 -11.23 39.60 -11.24
C LYS A 108 -11.06 38.50 -10.20
N TYR A 109 -10.01 37.69 -10.33
CA TYR A 109 -9.62 36.62 -9.39
C TYR A 109 -8.20 36.91 -8.91
N ASP A 110 -7.99 36.96 -7.61
CA ASP A 110 -6.70 37.31 -7.01
C ASP A 110 -6.19 36.32 -5.97
N LYS A 111 -6.96 35.30 -5.65
CA LYS A 111 -6.55 34.26 -4.72
C LYS A 111 -6.69 32.88 -5.34
N VAL A 112 -5.66 32.08 -5.13
CA VAL A 112 -5.60 30.68 -5.52
C VAL A 112 -5.31 29.84 -4.28
N ALA A 113 -6.00 28.74 -4.15
CA ALA A 113 -5.71 27.71 -3.16
C ALA A 113 -5.65 26.35 -3.84
N LEU A 114 -4.59 25.59 -3.56
CA LEU A 114 -4.46 24.20 -3.98
C LEU A 114 -4.80 23.29 -2.82
N THR A 115 -5.71 22.35 -3.05
CA THR A 115 -6.02 21.30 -2.06
C THR A 115 -4.88 20.29 -1.94
N GLN A 116 -4.96 19.40 -0.94
CA GLN A 116 -4.01 18.28 -0.80
C GLN A 116 -4.01 17.34 -2.00
N GLN A 117 -5.10 17.28 -2.75
CA GLN A 117 -5.24 16.52 -3.99
C GLN A 117 -4.86 17.30 -5.25
N PHE A 118 -4.24 18.49 -5.09
CA PHE A 118 -3.88 19.40 -6.17
C PHE A 118 -5.08 19.92 -7.00
N GLU A 119 -6.28 19.93 -6.43
CA GLU A 119 -7.39 20.63 -7.04
C GLU A 119 -7.20 22.15 -6.86
N ALA A 120 -7.31 22.89 -7.96
CA ALA A 120 -7.19 24.35 -7.94
C ALA A 120 -8.54 25.00 -7.62
N LEU A 121 -8.50 25.92 -6.68
CA LEU A 121 -9.60 26.78 -6.28
C LEU A 121 -9.21 28.22 -6.58
N ALA A 122 -10.15 29.01 -7.14
CA ALA A 122 -9.98 30.44 -7.34
C ALA A 122 -11.04 31.23 -6.56
N GLU A 123 -10.64 32.33 -5.96
CA GLU A 123 -11.55 33.24 -5.28
C GLU A 123 -11.57 34.61 -5.99
N GLU A 124 -12.76 35.14 -6.21
CA GLU A 124 -12.93 36.48 -6.79
C GLU A 124 -12.48 37.56 -5.80
N HIS A 125 -11.92 38.67 -6.28
CA HIS A 125 -11.42 39.75 -5.46
C HIS A 125 -12.45 40.26 -4.43
N VAL A 126 -13.73 40.29 -4.80
CA VAL A 126 -14.86 40.70 -3.94
C VAL A 126 -15.71 39.50 -3.51
N GLY A 127 -15.29 38.25 -3.83
CA GLY A 127 -16.03 37.04 -3.56
C GLY A 127 -15.83 36.56 -2.12
N LEU A 128 -16.87 35.90 -1.58
CA LEU A 128 -16.83 35.32 -0.22
C LEU A 128 -16.52 33.84 -0.19
N GLN A 129 -16.43 33.17 -1.35
CA GLN A 129 -16.23 31.72 -1.39
C GLN A 129 -15.31 31.32 -2.55
N PRO A 130 -14.32 30.47 -2.28
CA PRO A 130 -13.48 29.87 -3.31
C PRO A 130 -14.32 28.95 -4.21
N ARG A 131 -14.09 29.01 -5.53
CA ARG A 131 -14.74 28.19 -6.54
C ARG A 131 -13.76 27.16 -7.09
N ARG A 132 -14.21 25.93 -7.24
CA ARG A 132 -13.42 24.88 -7.90
C ARG A 132 -13.25 25.20 -9.39
N ALA A 133 -12.11 24.89 -9.97
CA ALA A 133 -11.84 25.05 -11.40
C ALA A 133 -12.96 24.48 -12.29
N LEU A 134 -13.53 23.35 -11.92
CA LEU A 134 -14.64 22.69 -12.63
C LEU A 134 -15.95 23.49 -12.66
N THR A 135 -16.12 24.47 -11.78
CA THR A 135 -17.33 25.32 -11.73
C THR A 135 -17.12 26.68 -12.41
N LEU A 136 -15.92 26.94 -12.90
CA LEU A 136 -15.57 28.16 -13.66
C LEU A 136 -15.92 27.99 -15.14
N SER A 137 -15.98 29.08 -15.89
CA SER A 137 -16.02 28.98 -17.36
C SER A 137 -14.72 28.39 -17.88
N GLN A 138 -14.77 27.70 -19.02
CA GLN A 138 -13.60 27.03 -19.59
C GLN A 138 -12.39 27.97 -19.68
N GLY A 139 -12.54 29.16 -20.27
CA GLY A 139 -11.44 30.11 -20.37
C GLY A 139 -10.92 30.58 -19.00
N THR A 140 -11.77 30.69 -17.97
CA THR A 140 -11.31 31.06 -16.61
C THR A 140 -10.58 29.90 -15.94
N ALA A 141 -11.05 28.68 -16.15
CA ALA A 141 -10.34 27.48 -15.67
C ALA A 141 -8.96 27.35 -16.32
N ASP A 142 -8.86 27.60 -17.61
CA ASP A 142 -7.59 27.59 -18.34
C ASP A 142 -6.63 28.68 -17.87
N GLN A 143 -7.14 29.90 -17.57
CA GLN A 143 -6.36 30.98 -16.93
C GLN A 143 -5.84 30.54 -15.56
N LEU A 144 -6.68 29.91 -14.74
CA LEU A 144 -6.27 29.39 -13.43
C LEU A 144 -5.17 28.34 -13.54
N TYR A 145 -5.32 27.37 -14.44
CA TYR A 145 -4.29 26.32 -14.64
C TYR A 145 -3.00 26.90 -15.24
N LEU A 146 -3.10 27.90 -16.13
CA LEU A 146 -1.93 28.61 -16.65
C LEU A 146 -1.19 29.34 -15.52
N ALA A 147 -1.90 30.08 -14.66
CA ALA A 147 -1.32 30.77 -13.51
C ALA A 147 -0.59 29.80 -12.56
N VAL A 148 -1.21 28.67 -12.23
CA VAL A 148 -0.59 27.65 -11.37
C VAL A 148 0.67 27.07 -12.02
N ARG A 149 0.64 26.73 -13.32
CA ARG A 149 1.81 26.20 -14.03
C ARG A 149 2.96 27.20 -14.08
N LEU A 150 2.68 28.46 -14.39
CA LEU A 150 3.70 29.52 -14.39
C LEU A 150 4.31 29.70 -13.00
N ALA A 151 3.49 29.74 -11.94
CA ALA A 151 3.96 29.82 -10.57
C ALA A 151 4.85 28.63 -10.17
N VAL A 152 4.49 27.42 -10.59
CA VAL A 152 5.33 26.21 -10.37
C VAL A 152 6.67 26.36 -11.11
N CYS A 153 6.65 26.79 -12.37
CA CYS A 153 7.88 27.02 -13.13
C CYS A 153 8.81 28.04 -12.44
N GLU A 154 8.28 29.12 -11.93
CA GLU A 154 9.07 30.12 -11.20
C GLU A 154 9.66 29.62 -9.90
N LEU A 155 8.93 28.80 -9.18
CA LEU A 155 9.37 28.27 -7.87
C LEU A 155 10.32 27.08 -7.96
N VAL A 156 10.26 26.33 -9.05
CA VAL A 156 11.02 25.07 -9.22
C VAL A 156 12.24 25.23 -10.11
N LEU A 157 12.15 26.07 -11.15
CA LEU A 157 13.25 26.28 -12.08
C LEU A 157 14.26 27.28 -11.52
N PRO A 158 15.58 26.99 -11.60
CA PRO A 158 16.61 27.91 -11.18
C PRO A 158 16.55 29.23 -11.97
N ALA A 159 16.69 30.35 -11.28
CA ALA A 159 16.68 31.66 -11.94
C ALA A 159 17.94 31.89 -12.81
N GLU A 160 19.03 31.20 -12.47
CA GLU A 160 20.32 31.29 -13.18
C GLU A 160 20.34 30.53 -14.51
N GLU A 161 19.44 29.58 -14.69
CA GLU A 161 19.31 28.77 -15.91
C GLU A 161 17.89 28.90 -16.48
N PRO A 162 17.55 29.99 -17.17
CA PRO A 162 16.21 30.19 -17.69
C PRO A 162 15.85 29.12 -18.73
N CYS A 163 14.80 28.37 -18.46
CA CYS A 163 14.27 27.36 -19.37
C CYS A 163 13.19 28.00 -20.25
N PRO A 164 13.20 27.81 -21.58
CA PRO A 164 12.16 28.35 -22.45
C PRO A 164 10.79 27.74 -22.12
N LEU A 165 9.76 28.58 -22.07
CA LEU A 165 8.37 28.15 -21.93
C LEU A 165 7.81 27.82 -23.32
N VAL A 166 7.35 26.59 -23.51
CA VAL A 166 6.65 26.15 -24.72
C VAL A 166 5.16 26.05 -24.40
N LEU A 167 4.36 26.84 -25.07
CA LEU A 167 2.90 26.88 -24.90
C LEU A 167 2.28 26.27 -26.17
N ASP A 168 1.60 25.15 -26.01
CA ASP A 168 0.88 24.47 -27.06
C ASP A 168 -0.63 24.63 -26.79
N ASP A 169 -1.35 25.29 -27.66
CA ASP A 169 -2.78 25.59 -27.60
C ASP A 169 -3.28 26.14 -26.23
N ALA A 170 -2.37 26.69 -25.40
CA ALA A 170 -2.68 27.14 -24.04
C ALA A 170 -3.71 28.30 -23.97
N LEU A 171 -3.88 29.03 -25.05
CA LEU A 171 -4.80 30.17 -25.16
C LEU A 171 -6.02 29.90 -26.05
N ALA A 172 -6.22 28.64 -26.48
CA ALA A 172 -7.27 28.29 -27.45
C ALA A 172 -8.69 28.64 -27.01
N ASN A 173 -8.97 28.64 -25.71
CA ASN A 173 -10.29 28.97 -25.15
C ASN A 173 -10.37 30.40 -24.62
N PHE A 174 -9.41 31.28 -24.96
CA PHE A 174 -9.41 32.67 -24.52
C PHE A 174 -10.09 33.54 -25.59
N ASP A 175 -10.89 34.48 -25.14
CA ASP A 175 -11.36 35.58 -25.96
C ASP A 175 -10.22 36.62 -26.17
N ASP A 176 -10.44 37.58 -27.04
CA ASP A 176 -9.42 38.57 -27.41
C ASP A 176 -8.92 39.36 -26.19
N GLY A 177 -9.82 39.68 -25.22
CA GLY A 177 -9.46 40.40 -24.01
C GLY A 177 -8.55 39.54 -23.08
N ARG A 178 -8.88 38.29 -22.92
CA ARG A 178 -8.05 37.33 -22.14
C ARG A 178 -6.72 37.05 -22.82
N CYS A 179 -6.73 36.92 -24.15
CA CYS A 179 -5.48 36.75 -24.92
C CYS A 179 -4.55 37.96 -24.72
N ALA A 180 -5.07 39.18 -24.81
CA ALA A 180 -4.26 40.39 -24.60
C ALA A 180 -3.62 40.42 -23.20
N LEU A 181 -4.39 40.14 -22.14
CA LEU A 181 -3.87 40.06 -20.77
C LEU A 181 -2.85 38.98 -20.59
N ALA A 182 -3.08 37.77 -21.16
CA ALA A 182 -2.16 36.64 -21.07
C ALA A 182 -0.84 36.94 -21.78
N LEU A 183 -0.88 37.53 -22.99
CA LEU A 183 0.33 37.88 -23.73
C LEU A 183 1.14 38.98 -23.02
N GLU A 184 0.47 39.95 -22.41
CA GLU A 184 1.12 40.98 -21.60
C GLU A 184 1.80 40.43 -20.35
N ALA A 185 1.12 39.51 -19.63
CA ALA A 185 1.69 38.80 -18.47
C ALA A 185 2.90 37.95 -18.90
N LEU A 186 2.78 37.18 -19.99
CA LEU A 186 3.87 36.34 -20.50
C LEU A 186 5.07 37.18 -20.99
N ALA A 187 4.83 38.33 -21.61
CA ALA A 187 5.92 39.20 -22.02
C ALA A 187 6.71 39.72 -20.81
N ARG A 188 6.02 40.18 -19.74
CA ARG A 188 6.68 40.59 -18.49
C ARG A 188 7.50 39.46 -17.86
N LEU A 189 6.93 38.28 -17.79
CA LEU A 189 7.67 37.10 -17.27
C LEU A 189 8.92 36.78 -18.09
N GLY A 190 8.89 37.00 -19.41
CA GLY A 190 10.05 36.84 -20.29
C GLY A 190 11.12 37.89 -20.11
N GLU A 191 10.77 39.11 -19.66
CA GLU A 191 11.74 40.18 -19.38
C GLU A 191 12.43 40.03 -18.02
N GLU A 192 11.76 39.37 -17.05
CA GLU A 192 12.27 39.13 -15.71
C GLU A 192 13.18 37.90 -15.61
N ARG A 193 13.26 37.06 -16.63
CA ARG A 193 14.06 35.83 -16.73
C ARG A 193 15.13 35.93 -17.79
#